data_131ae289c5ab19d1e76d6d70d29015a6
#
_entry.id   131ae289c5ab19d1e76d6d70d29015a6
#
_cell.length_a   1.000
_cell.length_b   1.000
_cell.length_c   1.000
_cell.angle_alpha   90.00
_cell.angle_beta   90.00
_cell.angle_gamma   90.00
#
_symmetry.space_group_name_H-M   'P 1'
#
loop_
_entity.id
_entity.type
_entity.pdbx_description
1 polymer ?
#
loop_
_entity_poly.entity_id
_entity_poly.type
_entity_poly.pdbx_seq_one_letter_code
_entity_poly.pdbx_strand_id
1 'polypeptide(L)'
;RQSKIFKDKKDQYLAKKASLDKQISSTEDDLRFVKEQLDIQKQLEKSKKELFDLDLVAESQVLAEKNKRLTLEKEYTKTSNKLSELKSNRKEYYSQFFGGINDELVSLEDQRMNLQEDLKKLERQQTDVVVRAPSDGMILTLHSLYSGAVITKGKSVVTLVPTGVELLTVFDVDPSDISKLIPDTSVKIQLNALPAQKHGELKGK
;
A
#
# COMPACT_ATOMS: atom_id res chain seq x y z
N ARG A 1 -16.94 -8.99 14.74
CA ARG A 1 -17.89 -7.93 14.34
C ARG A 1 -17.62 -7.42 12.92
N GLN A 2 -16.38 -7.09 12.57
CA GLN A 2 -15.99 -6.63 11.22
C GLN A 2 -16.24 -7.67 10.13
N SER A 3 -15.95 -8.95 10.38
CA SER A 3 -16.19 -10.05 9.44
C SER A 3 -17.68 -10.16 9.04
N LYS A 4 -18.61 -9.91 9.97
CA LYS A 4 -20.04 -9.92 9.69
C LYS A 4 -20.43 -8.73 8.78
N ILE A 5 -19.93 -7.53 9.08
CA ILE A 5 -20.19 -6.33 8.28
C ILE A 5 -19.70 -6.52 6.84
N PHE A 6 -18.50 -7.08 6.66
CA PHE A 6 -17.96 -7.36 5.33
C PHE A 6 -18.82 -8.39 4.56
N LYS A 7 -19.26 -9.44 5.26
CA LYS A 7 -20.15 -10.45 4.66
C LYS A 7 -21.46 -9.81 4.20
N ASP A 8 -22.09 -9.00 5.05
CA ASP A 8 -23.35 -8.32 4.74
C ASP A 8 -23.20 -7.36 3.53
N LYS A 9 -22.10 -6.58 3.47
CA LYS A 9 -21.76 -5.72 2.31
C LYS A 9 -21.59 -6.55 1.02
N LYS A 10 -20.88 -7.67 1.11
CA LYS A 10 -20.66 -8.58 -0.02
C LYS A 10 -21.97 -9.18 -0.54
N ASP A 11 -22.84 -9.64 0.37
CA ASP A 11 -24.11 -10.24 0.02
C ASP A 11 -25.04 -9.19 -0.66
N GLN A 12 -25.06 -7.97 -0.16
CA GLN A 12 -25.78 -6.85 -0.79
C GLN A 12 -25.24 -6.55 -2.20
N TYR A 13 -23.91 -6.53 -2.37
CA TYR A 13 -23.28 -6.34 -3.67
C TYR A 13 -23.69 -7.44 -4.66
N LEU A 14 -23.62 -8.70 -4.25
CA LEU A 14 -23.97 -9.85 -5.09
C LEU A 14 -25.44 -9.82 -5.51
N ALA A 15 -26.34 -9.48 -4.59
CA ALA A 15 -27.77 -9.35 -4.87
C ALA A 15 -28.05 -8.22 -5.89
N LYS A 16 -27.45 -7.07 -5.71
CA LYS A 16 -27.61 -5.93 -6.64
C LYS A 16 -27.02 -6.24 -8.01
N LYS A 17 -25.83 -6.85 -8.04
CA LYS A 17 -25.19 -7.30 -9.29
C LYS A 17 -26.08 -8.28 -10.04
N ALA A 18 -26.61 -9.32 -9.38
CA ALA A 18 -27.49 -10.29 -9.99
C ALA A 18 -28.77 -9.66 -10.57
N SER A 19 -29.34 -8.67 -9.85
CA SER A 19 -30.50 -7.91 -10.34
C SER A 19 -30.17 -7.11 -11.60
N LEU A 20 -29.02 -6.42 -11.64
CA LEU A 20 -28.58 -5.66 -12.83
C LEU A 20 -28.26 -6.57 -14.00
N ASP A 21 -27.57 -7.70 -13.77
CA ASP A 21 -27.26 -8.68 -14.80
C ASP A 21 -28.55 -9.29 -15.42
N LYS A 22 -29.56 -9.58 -14.59
CA LYS A 22 -30.87 -10.04 -15.08
C LYS A 22 -31.59 -8.98 -15.93
N GLN A 23 -31.57 -7.72 -15.51
CA GLN A 23 -32.16 -6.61 -16.28
C GLN A 23 -31.45 -6.41 -17.62
N ILE A 24 -30.11 -6.50 -17.63
CA ILE A 24 -29.30 -6.41 -18.84
C ILE A 24 -29.66 -7.55 -19.80
N SER A 25 -29.67 -8.80 -19.32
CA SER A 25 -30.01 -9.96 -20.14
C SER A 25 -31.43 -9.83 -20.75
N SER A 26 -32.44 -9.46 -19.95
CA SER A 26 -33.80 -9.23 -20.47
C SER A 26 -33.83 -8.13 -21.51
N THR A 27 -33.12 -7.02 -21.30
CA THR A 27 -33.09 -5.90 -22.27
C THR A 27 -32.29 -6.27 -23.53
N GLU A 28 -31.29 -7.14 -23.45
CA GLU A 28 -30.58 -7.69 -24.60
C GLU A 28 -31.50 -8.59 -25.46
N ASP A 29 -32.34 -9.39 -24.81
CA ASP A 29 -33.34 -10.20 -25.52
C ASP A 29 -34.39 -9.33 -26.20
N ASP A 30 -34.90 -8.29 -25.50
CA ASP A 30 -35.83 -7.31 -26.06
C ASP A 30 -35.22 -6.59 -27.28
N LEU A 31 -33.97 -6.17 -27.17
CA LEU A 31 -33.25 -5.49 -28.25
C LEU A 31 -33.10 -6.40 -29.49
N ARG A 32 -32.78 -7.68 -29.26
CA ARG A 32 -32.71 -8.68 -30.32
C ARG A 32 -34.06 -8.84 -31.04
N PHE A 33 -35.13 -8.96 -30.26
CA PHE A 33 -36.48 -9.11 -30.80
C PHE A 33 -36.90 -7.89 -31.62
N VAL A 34 -36.73 -6.68 -31.11
CA VAL A 34 -37.05 -5.44 -31.84
C VAL A 34 -36.19 -5.29 -33.08
N LYS A 35 -34.94 -5.74 -33.05
CA LYS A 35 -34.05 -5.75 -34.25
C LYS A 35 -34.58 -6.68 -35.30
N GLU A 36 -34.98 -7.89 -34.96
CA GLU A 36 -35.57 -8.86 -35.90
C GLU A 36 -36.85 -8.31 -36.56
N GLN A 37 -37.72 -7.69 -35.76
CA GLN A 37 -38.92 -7.03 -36.28
C GLN A 37 -38.60 -5.89 -37.23
N LEU A 38 -37.60 -5.09 -36.87
CA LEU A 38 -37.15 -3.98 -37.74
C LEU A 38 -36.60 -4.48 -39.06
N ASP A 39 -35.83 -5.56 -39.08
CA ASP A 39 -35.26 -6.15 -40.28
C ASP A 39 -36.35 -6.74 -41.17
N ILE A 40 -37.36 -7.43 -40.61
CA ILE A 40 -38.53 -7.87 -41.36
C ILE A 40 -39.32 -6.70 -41.94
N GLN A 41 -39.53 -5.62 -41.17
CA GLN A 41 -40.26 -4.45 -41.62
C GLN A 41 -39.52 -3.70 -42.75
N LYS A 42 -38.19 -3.64 -42.71
CA LYS A 42 -37.37 -3.08 -43.80
C LYS A 42 -37.54 -3.87 -45.10
N GLN A 43 -37.59 -5.20 -45.01
CA GLN A 43 -37.84 -6.04 -46.20
C GLN A 43 -39.24 -5.81 -46.74
N LEU A 44 -40.25 -5.70 -45.88
CA LEU A 44 -41.64 -5.46 -46.26
C LEU A 44 -41.79 -4.08 -46.94
N GLU A 45 -41.17 -3.03 -46.39
CA GLU A 45 -41.17 -1.69 -47.00
C GLU A 45 -40.48 -1.75 -48.40
N LYS A 46 -39.37 -2.45 -48.52
CA LYS A 46 -38.67 -2.63 -49.80
C LYS A 46 -39.53 -3.32 -50.83
N SER A 47 -40.17 -4.43 -50.47
CA SER A 47 -41.06 -5.17 -51.39
C SER A 47 -42.29 -4.32 -51.79
N LYS A 48 -42.85 -3.54 -50.83
CA LYS A 48 -43.98 -2.63 -51.19
C LYS A 48 -43.53 -1.48 -52.11
N LYS A 49 -42.28 -0.99 -51.96
CA LYS A 49 -41.72 0.01 -52.84
C LYS A 49 -41.49 -0.55 -54.27
N GLU A 50 -40.98 -1.76 -54.38
CA GLU A 50 -40.81 -2.44 -55.67
C GLU A 50 -42.15 -2.65 -56.39
N LEU A 51 -43.25 -2.99 -55.65
CA LEU A 51 -44.59 -3.11 -56.24
C LEU A 51 -45.17 -1.75 -56.63
N PHE A 52 -44.85 -0.69 -55.90
CA PHE A 52 -45.27 0.67 -56.23
C PHE A 52 -44.59 1.14 -57.52
N ASP A 53 -43.29 0.86 -57.71
CA ASP A 53 -42.54 1.16 -58.90
C ASP A 53 -43.06 0.42 -60.16
N LEU A 54 -43.88 -0.63 -59.95
CA LEU A 54 -44.60 -1.39 -61.00
C LEU A 54 -46.09 -0.96 -61.13
N ASP A 55 -46.50 0.15 -60.48
CA ASP A 55 -47.89 0.65 -60.42
C ASP A 55 -48.93 -0.34 -59.87
N LEU A 56 -48.47 -1.33 -59.04
CA LEU A 56 -49.36 -2.37 -58.49
C LEU A 56 -49.96 -2.01 -57.12
N VAL A 57 -49.41 -1.00 -56.42
CA VAL A 57 -49.89 -0.53 -55.14
C VAL A 57 -49.88 0.97 -55.03
N ALA A 58 -50.71 1.54 -54.15
CA ALA A 58 -50.79 2.98 -53.93
C ALA A 58 -49.61 3.47 -53.05
N GLU A 59 -49.16 4.71 -53.26
CA GLU A 59 -48.08 5.36 -52.48
C GLU A 59 -48.41 5.37 -50.97
N SER A 60 -49.65 5.53 -50.61
CA SER A 60 -50.14 5.49 -49.22
C SER A 60 -49.77 4.21 -48.51
N GLN A 61 -49.69 3.05 -49.19
CA GLN A 61 -49.27 1.77 -48.63
C GLN A 61 -47.76 1.73 -48.35
N VAL A 62 -46.95 2.30 -49.22
CA VAL A 62 -45.52 2.44 -49.01
C VAL A 62 -45.22 3.35 -47.79
N LEU A 63 -45.92 4.49 -47.71
CA LEU A 63 -45.84 5.41 -46.58
C LEU A 63 -46.28 4.77 -45.24
N ALA A 64 -47.33 3.94 -45.26
CA ALA A 64 -47.75 3.21 -44.09
C ALA A 64 -46.65 2.24 -43.55
N GLU A 65 -46.00 1.49 -44.47
CA GLU A 65 -44.90 0.59 -44.08
C GLU A 65 -43.65 1.35 -43.60
N LYS A 66 -43.34 2.49 -44.24
CA LYS A 66 -42.26 3.40 -43.80
C LYS A 66 -42.54 3.94 -42.38
N ASN A 67 -43.75 4.33 -42.05
CA ASN A 67 -44.12 4.82 -40.72
C ASN A 67 -43.96 3.72 -39.67
N LYS A 68 -44.33 2.49 -39.98
CA LYS A 68 -44.09 1.31 -39.07
C LYS A 68 -42.59 1.10 -38.84
N ARG A 69 -41.78 1.14 -39.90
CA ARG A 69 -40.32 1.03 -39.79
C ARG A 69 -39.73 2.12 -38.89
N LEU A 70 -40.15 3.39 -39.07
CA LEU A 70 -39.69 4.51 -38.27
C LEU A 70 -40.06 4.34 -36.78
N THR A 71 -41.24 3.78 -36.50
CA THR A 71 -41.68 3.47 -35.13
C THR A 71 -40.78 2.39 -34.51
N LEU A 72 -40.47 1.31 -35.21
CA LEU A 72 -39.57 0.24 -34.74
C LEU A 72 -38.13 0.74 -34.59
N GLU A 73 -37.64 1.62 -35.48
CA GLU A 73 -36.31 2.26 -35.33
C GLU A 73 -36.23 3.10 -34.06
N LYS A 74 -37.28 3.84 -33.74
CA LYS A 74 -37.37 4.61 -32.48
C LYS A 74 -37.35 3.69 -31.27
N GLU A 75 -38.11 2.59 -31.32
CA GLU A 75 -38.14 1.59 -30.25
C GLU A 75 -36.79 0.89 -30.08
N TYR A 76 -36.15 0.49 -31.17
CA TYR A 76 -34.79 -0.07 -31.17
C TYR A 76 -33.79 0.88 -30.51
N THR A 77 -33.82 2.17 -30.91
CA THR A 77 -32.92 3.17 -30.32
C THR A 77 -33.19 3.37 -28.82
N LYS A 78 -34.47 3.40 -28.43
CA LYS A 78 -34.83 3.51 -27.01
C LYS A 78 -34.33 2.33 -26.19
N THR A 79 -34.51 1.12 -26.66
CA THR A 79 -34.07 -0.11 -25.97
C THR A 79 -32.56 -0.21 -25.93
N SER A 80 -31.86 0.18 -27.03
CA SER A 80 -30.40 0.25 -27.09
C SER A 80 -29.83 1.24 -26.07
N ASN A 81 -30.45 2.44 -25.97
CA ASN A 81 -30.03 3.43 -24.97
C ASN A 81 -30.26 2.92 -23.55
N LYS A 82 -31.38 2.23 -23.31
CA LYS A 82 -31.64 1.60 -22.00
C LYS A 82 -30.63 0.54 -21.63
N LEU A 83 -30.24 -0.29 -22.59
CA LEU A 83 -29.18 -1.28 -22.39
C LEU A 83 -27.84 -0.63 -22.04
N SER A 84 -27.48 0.45 -22.75
CA SER A 84 -26.26 1.22 -22.47
C SER A 84 -26.27 1.82 -21.06
N GLU A 85 -27.40 2.40 -20.65
CA GLU A 85 -27.62 2.94 -19.29
C GLU A 85 -27.42 1.85 -18.23
N LEU A 86 -28.05 0.69 -18.38
CA LEU A 86 -27.94 -0.42 -17.45
C LEU A 86 -26.49 -0.95 -17.35
N LYS A 87 -25.77 -1.04 -18.46
CA LYS A 87 -24.37 -1.42 -18.47
C LYS A 87 -23.48 -0.38 -17.75
N SER A 88 -23.78 0.91 -17.95
CA SER A 88 -23.08 2.00 -17.24
C SER A 88 -23.34 1.95 -15.74
N ASN A 89 -24.60 1.80 -15.34
CA ASN A 89 -25.00 1.68 -13.93
C ASN A 89 -24.35 0.48 -13.25
N ARG A 90 -24.22 -0.66 -13.95
CA ARG A 90 -23.50 -1.84 -13.44
C ARG A 90 -22.02 -1.53 -13.22
N LYS A 91 -21.38 -0.86 -14.19
CA LYS A 91 -19.96 -0.48 -14.08
C LYS A 91 -19.72 0.50 -12.94
N GLU A 92 -20.59 1.50 -12.81
CA GLU A 92 -20.52 2.50 -11.74
C GLU A 92 -20.68 1.84 -10.37
N TYR A 93 -21.70 0.99 -10.20
CA TYR A 93 -21.91 0.26 -8.95
C TYR A 93 -20.71 -0.62 -8.57
N TYR A 94 -20.09 -1.29 -9.55
CA TYR A 94 -18.86 -2.03 -9.36
C TYR A 94 -17.72 -1.12 -8.86
N SER A 95 -17.51 0.00 -9.53
CA SER A 95 -16.45 0.94 -9.17
C SER A 95 -16.63 1.53 -7.77
N GLN A 96 -17.86 1.90 -7.42
CA GLN A 96 -18.19 2.43 -6.10
C GLN A 96 -17.96 1.38 -4.99
N PHE A 97 -18.38 0.14 -5.22
CA PHE A 97 -18.20 -0.93 -4.24
C PHE A 97 -16.71 -1.24 -3.98
N PHE A 98 -15.94 -1.43 -5.05
CA PHE A 98 -14.50 -1.73 -4.90
C PHE A 98 -13.67 -0.51 -4.47
N GLY A 99 -14.07 0.70 -4.89
CA GLY A 99 -13.48 1.94 -4.39
C GLY A 99 -13.61 2.05 -2.88
N GLY A 100 -14.83 1.90 -2.36
CA GLY A 100 -15.07 1.95 -0.93
C GLY A 100 -14.34 0.87 -0.11
N ILE A 101 -14.18 -0.34 -0.66
CA ILE A 101 -13.37 -1.40 -0.02
C ILE A 101 -11.88 -1.02 -0.02
N ASN A 102 -11.38 -0.47 -1.11
CA ASN A 102 -9.99 -0.06 -1.21
C ASN A 102 -9.65 1.08 -0.23
N ASP A 103 -10.54 2.07 -0.10
CA ASP A 103 -10.40 3.16 0.86
C ASP A 103 -10.37 2.63 2.31
N GLU A 104 -11.25 1.67 2.64
CA GLU A 104 -11.27 1.01 3.94
C GLU A 104 -9.98 0.21 4.20
N LEU A 105 -9.45 -0.48 3.18
CA LEU A 105 -8.18 -1.22 3.25
C LEU A 105 -7.01 -0.28 3.56
N VAL A 106 -6.87 0.81 2.81
CA VAL A 106 -5.82 1.82 3.02
C VAL A 106 -5.90 2.39 4.44
N SER A 107 -7.10 2.76 4.90
CA SER A 107 -7.30 3.26 6.26
C SER A 107 -6.90 2.26 7.34
N LEU A 108 -7.19 0.98 7.15
CA LEU A 108 -6.79 -0.08 8.08
C LEU A 108 -5.27 -0.34 8.06
N GLU A 109 -4.64 -0.23 6.91
CA GLU A 109 -3.18 -0.33 6.78
C GLU A 109 -2.47 0.81 7.50
N ASP A 110 -2.96 2.05 7.36
CA ASP A 110 -2.45 3.21 8.08
C ASP A 110 -2.60 3.04 9.60
N GLN A 111 -3.76 2.59 10.07
CA GLN A 111 -3.98 2.30 11.49
C GLN A 111 -3.02 1.22 12.00
N ARG A 112 -2.80 0.17 11.22
CA ARG A 112 -1.85 -0.90 11.58
C ARG A 112 -0.43 -0.36 11.69
N MET A 113 0.02 0.48 10.74
CA MET A 113 1.35 1.09 10.78
C MET A 113 1.53 1.96 12.04
N ASN A 114 0.56 2.84 12.33
CA ASN A 114 0.59 3.69 13.52
C ASN A 114 0.67 2.87 14.81
N LEU A 115 -0.14 1.82 14.93
CA LEU A 115 -0.12 0.93 16.08
C LEU A 115 1.22 0.17 16.22
N GLN A 116 1.84 -0.22 15.10
CA GLN A 116 3.16 -0.86 15.12
C GLN A 116 4.26 0.11 15.57
N GLU A 117 4.20 1.37 15.15
CA GLU A 117 5.13 2.41 15.63
C GLU A 117 4.97 2.68 17.13
N ASP A 118 3.73 2.80 17.58
CA ASP A 118 3.45 2.99 19.01
C ASP A 118 3.93 1.79 19.83
N LEU A 119 3.74 0.58 19.36
CA LEU A 119 4.23 -0.63 20.02
C LEU A 119 5.75 -0.62 20.11
N LYS A 120 6.47 -0.32 19.03
CA LYS A 120 7.93 -0.19 19.05
C LYS A 120 8.41 0.89 20.01
N LYS A 121 7.69 2.00 20.11
CA LYS A 121 8.00 3.09 21.04
C LYS A 121 7.84 2.64 22.49
N LEU A 122 6.76 1.93 22.79
CA LEU A 122 6.52 1.38 24.14
C LEU A 122 7.54 0.30 24.51
N GLU A 123 7.92 -0.58 23.57
CA GLU A 123 8.97 -1.59 23.77
C GLU A 123 10.32 -0.94 24.11
N ARG A 124 10.70 0.12 23.36
CA ARG A 124 11.91 0.89 23.65
C ARG A 124 11.83 1.53 25.05
N GLN A 125 10.70 2.16 25.38
CA GLN A 125 10.51 2.74 26.72
C GLN A 125 10.63 1.69 27.81
N GLN A 126 10.11 0.49 27.61
CA GLN A 126 10.24 -0.62 28.56
C GLN A 126 11.70 -1.09 28.69
N THR A 127 12.45 -1.14 27.60
CA THR A 127 13.86 -1.51 27.61
C THR A 127 14.71 -0.44 28.29
N ASP A 128 14.41 0.83 28.08
CA ASP A 128 15.13 1.97 28.67
C ASP A 128 14.94 2.09 30.20
N VAL A 129 13.93 1.44 30.77
CA VAL A 129 13.72 1.39 32.23
C VAL A 129 14.82 0.57 32.92
N VAL A 130 15.44 -0.40 32.24
CA VAL A 130 16.49 -1.25 32.80
C VAL A 130 17.83 -0.86 32.19
N VAL A 131 18.63 -0.08 32.90
CA VAL A 131 20.00 0.26 32.48
C VAL A 131 20.91 -0.95 32.69
N ARG A 132 21.50 -1.45 31.60
CA ARG A 132 22.45 -2.56 31.61
C ARG A 132 23.85 -2.09 31.24
N ALA A 133 24.88 -2.73 31.79
CA ALA A 133 26.25 -2.50 31.38
C ALA A 133 26.44 -2.94 29.90
N PRO A 134 27.09 -2.12 29.06
CA PRO A 134 27.33 -2.45 27.63
C PRO A 134 28.36 -3.55 27.44
N SER A 135 29.26 -3.76 28.41
CA SER A 135 30.30 -4.78 28.41
C SER A 135 30.69 -5.16 29.84
N ASP A 136 31.37 -6.28 29.99
CA ASP A 136 32.01 -6.65 31.23
C ASP A 136 33.14 -5.67 31.55
N GLY A 137 33.22 -5.23 32.81
CA GLY A 137 34.19 -4.22 33.18
C GLY A 137 34.21 -3.95 34.70
N MET A 138 35.18 -3.10 35.06
CA MET A 138 35.32 -2.64 36.45
C MET A 138 34.62 -1.28 36.62
N ILE A 139 33.81 -1.12 37.65
CA ILE A 139 33.19 0.15 37.96
C ILE A 139 34.24 1.11 38.50
N LEU A 140 34.47 2.21 37.76
CA LEU A 140 35.41 3.25 38.14
C LEU A 140 34.74 4.27 39.10
N THR A 141 33.55 4.72 38.74
CA THR A 141 32.82 5.74 39.49
C THR A 141 31.31 5.44 39.45
N LEU A 142 30.72 5.54 40.63
CA LEU A 142 29.28 5.42 40.83
C LEU A 142 28.72 6.80 41.20
N HIS A 143 27.88 7.35 40.32
CA HIS A 143 27.31 8.70 40.55
C HIS A 143 25.97 8.61 41.29
N SER A 144 25.99 8.93 42.60
CA SER A 144 24.78 9.20 43.44
C SER A 144 23.60 8.21 43.25
N LEU A 145 23.88 6.90 43.28
CA LEU A 145 22.85 5.86 43.20
C LEU A 145 22.38 5.46 44.60
N TYR A 146 21.26 5.99 45.01
CA TYR A 146 20.51 5.50 46.17
C TYR A 146 19.06 5.21 45.76
N SER A 147 18.40 4.31 46.43
CA SER A 147 17.01 3.98 46.13
C SER A 147 16.13 5.23 46.23
N GLY A 148 15.41 5.55 45.16
CA GLY A 148 14.58 6.74 45.03
C GLY A 148 15.29 7.96 44.40
N ALA A 149 16.57 7.86 43.97
CA ALA A 149 17.25 8.94 43.27
C ALA A 149 16.61 9.21 41.91
N VAL A 150 16.37 10.48 41.61
CA VAL A 150 15.87 10.93 40.27
C VAL A 150 17.05 11.18 39.36
N ILE A 151 17.11 10.46 38.26
CA ILE A 151 18.16 10.59 37.24
C ILE A 151 17.61 11.35 36.05
N THR A 152 18.26 12.46 35.66
CA THR A 152 17.88 13.24 34.49
C THR A 152 18.40 12.56 33.23
N LYS A 153 17.63 12.56 32.16
CA LYS A 153 18.01 12.00 30.86
C LYS A 153 19.37 12.56 30.38
N GLY A 154 20.27 11.67 29.99
CA GLY A 154 21.61 12.03 29.50
C GLY A 154 22.67 12.18 30.59
N LYS A 155 22.32 11.99 31.88
CA LYS A 155 23.31 12.03 32.97
C LYS A 155 24.01 10.68 33.12
N SER A 156 25.34 10.71 33.23
CA SER A 156 26.13 9.50 33.50
C SER A 156 25.79 8.97 34.89
N VAL A 157 25.45 7.69 34.94
CA VAL A 157 25.05 6.97 36.17
C VAL A 157 26.24 6.18 36.73
N VAL A 158 26.95 5.49 35.86
CA VAL A 158 28.11 4.66 36.20
C VAL A 158 29.17 4.88 35.13
N THR A 159 30.42 5.05 35.56
CA THR A 159 31.57 5.00 34.65
C THR A 159 32.22 3.63 34.79
N LEU A 160 32.36 2.94 33.66
CA LEU A 160 32.84 1.57 33.58
C LEU A 160 34.11 1.50 32.73
N VAL A 161 35.10 0.80 33.23
CA VAL A 161 36.29 0.49 32.46
C VAL A 161 36.18 -0.96 31.95
N PRO A 162 36.07 -1.17 30.62
CA PRO A 162 35.93 -2.51 30.09
C PRO A 162 37.18 -3.34 30.35
N THR A 163 36.99 -4.62 30.67
CA THR A 163 38.08 -5.59 30.82
C THR A 163 38.34 -6.31 29.48
N GLY A 164 39.60 -6.59 29.19
CA GLY A 164 39.99 -7.34 27.98
C GLY A 164 40.05 -6.51 26.68
N VAL A 165 40.05 -5.19 26.79
CA VAL A 165 40.27 -4.31 25.63
C VAL A 165 41.75 -4.08 25.43
N GLU A 166 42.20 -4.15 24.18
CA GLU A 166 43.55 -3.75 23.82
C GLU A 166 43.79 -2.30 24.17
N LEU A 167 44.90 -2.02 24.85
CA LEU A 167 45.27 -0.67 25.23
C LEU A 167 45.92 0.02 24.04
N LEU A 168 45.36 1.14 23.64
CA LEU A 168 45.93 2.04 22.61
C LEU A 168 46.69 3.16 23.33
N THR A 169 47.97 3.32 22.95
CA THR A 169 48.76 4.46 23.40
C THR A 169 48.89 5.44 22.27
N VAL A 170 48.48 6.67 22.51
CA VAL A 170 48.64 7.79 21.58
C VAL A 170 49.84 8.61 22.03
N PHE A 171 50.76 8.87 21.14
CA PHE A 171 51.93 9.73 21.41
C PHE A 171 52.15 10.69 20.23
N ASP A 172 52.61 11.88 20.55
CA ASP A 172 52.99 12.88 19.55
C ASP A 172 54.42 12.62 19.08
N VAL A 173 54.63 12.70 17.77
CA VAL A 173 55.90 12.49 17.13
C VAL A 173 56.37 13.80 16.54
N ASP A 174 57.67 14.10 16.70
CA ASP A 174 58.25 15.27 16.06
C ASP A 174 58.13 15.18 14.53
N PRO A 175 57.70 16.25 13.85
CA PRO A 175 57.54 16.23 12.39
C PRO A 175 58.82 15.80 11.64
N SER A 176 60.00 16.00 12.20
CA SER A 176 61.29 15.60 11.65
C SER A 176 61.51 14.07 11.62
N ASP A 177 60.83 13.33 12.46
CA ASP A 177 60.93 11.90 12.61
C ASP A 177 59.83 11.09 11.92
N ILE A 178 58.82 11.75 11.36
CA ILE A 178 57.68 11.09 10.67
C ILE A 178 58.13 10.15 9.54
N SER A 179 59.20 10.50 8.82
CA SER A 179 59.75 9.67 7.72
C SER A 179 60.36 8.36 8.17
N LYS A 180 60.62 8.17 9.47
CA LYS A 180 61.18 6.95 10.08
C LYS A 180 60.11 6.01 10.61
N LEU A 181 58.85 6.46 10.66
CA LEU A 181 57.74 5.67 11.15
C LEU A 181 57.15 4.83 10.01
N ILE A 182 57.17 3.53 10.17
CA ILE A 182 56.52 2.59 9.28
C ILE A 182 55.38 1.93 10.05
N PRO A 183 54.16 1.78 9.47
CA PRO A 183 53.08 1.02 10.10
C PRO A 183 53.57 -0.35 10.57
N ASP A 184 53.07 -0.84 11.69
CA ASP A 184 53.44 -2.12 12.32
C ASP A 184 54.87 -2.20 12.87
N THR A 185 55.56 -1.09 13.04
CA THR A 185 56.86 -1.08 13.69
C THR A 185 56.71 -1.37 15.19
N SER A 186 57.53 -2.31 15.68
CA SER A 186 57.56 -2.63 17.12
C SER A 186 58.05 -1.46 17.96
N VAL A 187 57.19 -1.02 18.89
CA VAL A 187 57.46 0.10 19.79
C VAL A 187 57.68 -0.41 21.21
N LYS A 188 58.67 0.14 21.89
CA LYS A 188 58.92 -0.09 23.32
C LYS A 188 58.46 1.11 24.11
N ILE A 189 57.56 0.88 25.05
CA ILE A 189 57.00 1.93 25.88
C ILE A 189 57.56 1.80 27.31
N GLN A 190 58.21 2.84 27.78
CA GLN A 190 58.72 2.92 29.14
C GLN A 190 57.83 3.90 29.94
N LEU A 191 57.29 3.45 31.05
CA LEU A 191 56.49 4.25 31.94
C LEU A 191 57.34 4.92 33.00
N ASN A 192 57.34 6.25 33.07
CA ASN A 192 58.13 6.98 34.09
C ASN A 192 57.81 6.62 35.52
N ALA A 193 56.57 6.18 35.77
CA ALA A 193 56.13 5.72 37.10
C ALA A 193 56.64 4.31 37.49
N LEU A 194 57.10 3.53 36.52
CA LEU A 194 57.53 2.14 36.71
C LEU A 194 58.91 1.94 36.09
N PRO A 195 60.00 1.99 36.89
CA PRO A 195 61.36 1.84 36.37
C PRO A 195 61.54 0.52 35.57
N ALA A 196 61.96 0.62 34.32
CA ALA A 196 62.14 -0.52 33.42
C ALA A 196 63.04 -1.63 33.98
N GLN A 197 63.96 -1.27 34.81
CA GLN A 197 64.89 -2.21 35.48
C GLN A 197 64.20 -3.20 36.42
N LYS A 198 63.04 -2.81 37.04
CA LYS A 198 62.28 -3.64 37.97
C LYS A 198 61.04 -4.24 37.36
N HIS A 199 60.43 -3.57 36.40
CA HIS A 199 59.12 -3.91 35.88
C HIS A 199 59.09 -4.28 34.41
N GLY A 200 60.23 -4.15 33.71
CA GLY A 200 60.31 -4.42 32.27
C GLY A 200 59.77 -3.30 31.39
N GLU A 201 59.72 -3.55 30.08
CA GLU A 201 59.22 -2.63 29.05
C GLU A 201 57.92 -3.18 28.45
N LEU A 202 56.95 -2.32 28.18
CA LEU A 202 55.77 -2.69 27.43
C LEU A 202 56.12 -2.70 25.93
N LYS A 203 55.73 -3.76 25.23
CA LYS A 203 55.91 -3.88 23.79
C LYS A 203 54.57 -3.67 23.11
N GLY A 204 54.58 -2.81 22.10
CA GLY A 204 53.42 -2.54 21.25
C GLY A 204 53.82 -2.63 19.76
N LYS A 205 52.82 -2.63 18.90
CA LYS A 205 52.95 -2.46 17.44
C LYS A 205 52.19 -1.25 17.00
#